data_249bd46bb4264f94bc3e3d23af8d0813
#
_entry.id   249bd46bb4264f94bc3e3d23af8d0813
#
_cell.length_a   1.000
_cell.length_b   1.000
_cell.length_c   1.000
_cell.angle_alpha   90.00
_cell.angle_beta   90.00
_cell.angle_gamma   90.00
#
_symmetry.space_group_name_H-M   'P 1'
#
loop_
_entity.id
_entity.type
_entity.pdbx_description
1 polymer ?
#
loop_
_entity_poly.entity_id
_entity_poly.type
_entity_poly.pdbx_seq_one_letter_code
_entity_poly.pdbx_strand_id
1 'polypeptide(L)'
;GEDRNNTWNPDVNMYSTKDFVHWKFERKIIKNGVTHPSLGNGRFIERPKLMYCRKTGKYVVWCHWEQGNYGASEAAVFYCDSVNGDYKFHWAGRPLGVKSRDCNVFVDNDGTAYFISTIEENQHLGLFRLSDDYLSAVEYTELFKWQSREAPAIVRHGDTYFMMFSACSGWDPNQATFSYSKSLTSGWSSRANIGNSIAYDTQAASVLTVTGSKGTSYVYVGDRWQDPGLAESKTIMFPISFNGNSIVFDYKPQFDLDLFTGQCRDVAQSCYVPKDKWKVRAFSSQETGSENGAAANAIDGNLQTKWHTRYSGGVAPAPHHIEVDMGEEHEIAGFLCAPRMDNSSNGLVRDYMFLVSTDGEQWEAVSGGTWLPYYAGVYFEPVKARYFRLVALAGQYASISEIDILQEAPDSFAPASVNGSWRLGESSPFYNTNPTVRKRSTVTLTAKTGSSGGSWAFYGPDGEMGHTNEYRIDKVSDENVGVYTFIYSDQYCQSAKVDFQLSIRGTDVESVESGLAVVDTKYYTLQGMEVSEPLGKGIYVVKTCYGDGSVKVEKKLLD
;
A
#
# COMPACT_ATOMS: atom_id res chain seq x y z
N GLY A 1 7.20 -9.01 -8.74
CA GLY A 1 7.83 -10.31 -8.93
C GLY A 1 7.57 -11.24 -7.76
N GLU A 2 7.15 -12.48 -8.05
CA GLU A 2 6.86 -13.46 -7.00
C GLU A 2 8.11 -14.14 -6.40
N ASP A 3 9.30 -13.91 -6.93
CA ASP A 3 10.52 -14.49 -6.40
C ASP A 3 11.29 -13.48 -5.54
N ARG A 4 10.86 -13.36 -4.29
CA ARG A 4 11.42 -12.44 -3.29
C ARG A 4 12.88 -12.74 -2.91
N ASN A 5 13.42 -13.88 -3.31
CA ASN A 5 14.77 -14.31 -2.97
C ASN A 5 15.82 -14.06 -4.07
N ASN A 6 15.41 -13.64 -5.26
CA ASN A 6 16.30 -13.41 -6.39
C ASN A 6 16.09 -12.04 -7.02
N THR A 7 16.65 -11.00 -6.43
CA THR A 7 16.56 -9.60 -6.86
C THR A 7 17.22 -9.34 -8.22
N TRP A 8 18.12 -10.20 -8.67
CA TRP A 8 18.95 -10.01 -9.87
C TRP A 8 18.40 -10.68 -11.12
N ASN A 9 17.27 -11.38 -11.03
CA ASN A 9 16.88 -12.22 -12.15
C ASN A 9 15.40 -12.57 -12.21
N PRO A 10 14.52 -11.60 -12.22
CA PRO A 10 13.11 -11.90 -12.39
C PRO A 10 12.83 -12.42 -13.81
N ASP A 11 11.93 -13.36 -13.92
CA ASP A 11 11.24 -13.62 -15.18
C ASP A 11 10.50 -12.36 -15.63
N VAL A 12 10.31 -12.18 -16.93
CA VAL A 12 9.45 -11.13 -17.44
C VAL A 12 7.99 -11.63 -17.47
N ASN A 13 7.17 -11.05 -16.63
CA ASN A 13 5.77 -11.39 -16.46
C ASN A 13 4.87 -10.56 -17.37
N MET A 14 3.84 -11.19 -17.91
CA MET A 14 2.78 -10.52 -18.67
C MET A 14 1.50 -10.47 -17.84
N TYR A 15 0.94 -9.29 -17.75
CA TYR A 15 -0.38 -9.05 -17.16
C TYR A 15 -1.30 -8.40 -18.18
N SER A 16 -2.58 -8.64 -18.08
CA SER A 16 -3.61 -7.97 -18.87
C SER A 16 -4.65 -7.31 -17.98
N THR A 17 -5.27 -6.27 -18.48
CA THR A 17 -6.39 -5.59 -17.85
C THR A 17 -7.38 -5.10 -18.90
N LYS A 18 -8.64 -4.93 -18.52
CA LYS A 18 -9.71 -4.33 -19.33
C LYS A 18 -10.17 -2.98 -18.80
N ASP A 19 -9.72 -2.60 -17.60
CA ASP A 19 -10.21 -1.43 -16.88
C ASP A 19 -9.13 -0.70 -16.08
N PHE A 20 -7.87 -1.15 -16.10
CA PHE A 20 -6.76 -0.66 -15.28
C PHE A 20 -6.92 -0.86 -13.76
N VAL A 21 -7.99 -1.51 -13.33
CA VAL A 21 -8.27 -1.85 -11.93
C VAL A 21 -7.98 -3.32 -11.68
N HIS A 22 -8.58 -4.20 -12.49
CA HIS A 22 -8.44 -5.64 -12.37
C HIS A 22 -7.34 -6.16 -13.31
N TRP A 23 -6.27 -6.65 -12.70
CA TRP A 23 -5.10 -7.16 -13.42
C TRP A 23 -5.03 -8.68 -13.34
N LYS A 24 -4.99 -9.31 -14.50
CA LYS A 24 -4.83 -10.76 -14.60
C LYS A 24 -3.40 -11.10 -14.97
N PHE A 25 -2.74 -11.94 -14.16
CA PHE A 25 -1.49 -12.56 -14.55
C PHE A 25 -1.75 -13.53 -15.72
N GLU A 26 -1.11 -13.30 -16.85
CA GLU A 26 -1.25 -14.17 -18.01
C GLU A 26 -0.21 -15.29 -17.99
N ARG A 27 1.06 -14.92 -17.91
CA ARG A 27 2.18 -15.87 -17.84
C ARG A 27 3.53 -15.18 -17.73
N LYS A 28 4.57 -15.99 -17.50
CA LYS A 28 5.96 -15.60 -17.69
C LYS A 28 6.31 -15.70 -19.18
N ILE A 29 6.59 -14.58 -19.84
CA ILE A 29 6.86 -14.52 -21.29
C ILE A 29 8.34 -14.71 -21.65
N ILE A 30 9.26 -14.27 -20.77
CA ILE A 30 10.69 -14.55 -20.84
C ILE A 30 11.06 -15.21 -19.51
N LYS A 31 11.61 -16.42 -19.59
CA LYS A 31 11.85 -17.29 -18.44
C LYS A 31 13.33 -17.44 -18.17
N ASN A 32 13.68 -17.24 -16.93
CA ASN A 32 15.03 -17.41 -16.43
C ASN A 32 15.58 -18.81 -16.72
N GLY A 33 16.80 -18.89 -17.25
CA GLY A 33 17.47 -20.16 -17.59
C GLY A 33 16.82 -20.98 -18.72
N VAL A 34 15.60 -20.60 -19.15
CA VAL A 34 14.84 -21.33 -20.19
C VAL A 34 14.87 -20.59 -21.52
N THR A 35 14.54 -19.29 -21.54
CA THR A 35 14.51 -18.51 -22.80
C THR A 35 15.93 -18.27 -23.32
N HIS A 36 16.91 -18.12 -22.44
CA HIS A 36 18.33 -18.08 -22.76
C HIS A 36 19.14 -18.66 -21.59
N PRO A 37 20.16 -19.54 -21.83
CA PRO A 37 20.89 -20.24 -20.77
C PRO A 37 21.70 -19.30 -19.85
N SER A 38 22.10 -18.12 -20.32
CA SER A 38 22.81 -17.14 -19.50
C SER A 38 21.87 -16.29 -18.63
N LEU A 39 20.60 -16.25 -18.96
CA LEU A 39 19.61 -15.52 -18.16
C LEU A 39 19.39 -16.27 -16.84
N GLY A 40 19.73 -15.64 -15.71
CA GLY A 40 19.80 -16.27 -14.41
C GLY A 40 21.13 -16.93 -14.08
N ASN A 41 22.02 -16.99 -15.05
CA ASN A 41 23.37 -17.50 -14.88
C ASN A 41 24.39 -16.45 -15.38
N GLY A 42 24.53 -15.38 -14.59
CA GLY A 42 25.44 -14.27 -14.87
C GLY A 42 24.87 -13.15 -15.74
N ARG A 43 23.64 -13.28 -16.27
CA ARG A 43 22.95 -12.24 -17.03
C ARG A 43 21.54 -12.00 -16.46
N PHE A 44 21.08 -10.75 -16.51
CA PHE A 44 19.73 -10.33 -16.13
C PHE A 44 19.18 -9.28 -17.10
N ILE A 45 17.88 -9.05 -17.00
CA ILE A 45 17.12 -8.10 -17.81
C ILE A 45 16.66 -6.95 -16.92
N GLU A 46 16.85 -5.73 -17.40
CA GLU A 46 16.20 -4.54 -16.87
C GLU A 46 15.36 -3.87 -17.95
N ARG A 47 14.33 -3.14 -17.53
CA ARG A 47 13.48 -2.29 -18.38
C ARG A 47 12.99 -2.97 -19.67
N PRO A 48 12.37 -4.16 -19.62
CA PRO A 48 11.81 -4.78 -20.82
C PRO A 48 10.70 -3.90 -21.40
N LYS A 49 10.76 -3.64 -22.72
CA LYS A 49 9.82 -2.80 -23.45
C LYS A 49 9.27 -3.55 -24.65
N LEU A 50 7.96 -3.58 -24.79
CA LEU A 50 7.24 -4.34 -25.81
C LEU A 50 6.77 -3.42 -26.94
N MET A 51 6.95 -3.89 -28.19
CA MET A 51 6.39 -3.30 -29.40
C MET A 51 5.65 -4.34 -30.23
N TYR A 52 4.63 -3.89 -30.95
CA TYR A 52 3.99 -4.70 -31.99
C TYR A 52 4.43 -4.22 -33.37
N CYS A 53 5.07 -5.08 -34.12
CA CYS A 53 5.47 -4.83 -35.49
C CYS A 53 4.33 -5.19 -36.46
N ARG A 54 3.60 -4.19 -36.94
CA ARG A 54 2.46 -4.41 -37.88
C ARG A 54 2.88 -5.09 -39.18
N LYS A 55 4.12 -4.86 -39.64
CA LYS A 55 4.63 -5.40 -40.90
C LYS A 55 4.85 -6.91 -40.85
N THR A 56 5.29 -7.43 -39.71
CA THR A 56 5.57 -8.87 -39.53
C THR A 56 4.55 -9.60 -38.69
N GLY A 57 3.64 -8.89 -38.01
CA GLY A 57 2.71 -9.45 -37.05
C GLY A 57 3.36 -9.91 -35.73
N LYS A 58 4.62 -9.55 -35.50
CA LYS A 58 5.38 -10.00 -34.33
C LYS A 58 5.32 -8.99 -33.18
N TYR A 59 5.38 -9.53 -31.99
CA TYR A 59 5.61 -8.81 -30.75
C TYR A 59 7.11 -8.86 -30.44
N VAL A 60 7.74 -7.72 -30.26
CA VAL A 60 9.19 -7.59 -30.09
C VAL A 60 9.47 -6.89 -28.77
N VAL A 61 10.34 -7.48 -27.96
CA VAL A 61 10.82 -6.92 -26.70
C VAL A 61 12.28 -6.50 -26.86
N TRP A 62 12.57 -5.26 -26.54
CA TRP A 62 13.91 -4.73 -26.31
C TRP A 62 14.11 -4.47 -24.83
N CYS A 63 15.30 -4.72 -24.30
CA CYS A 63 15.61 -4.51 -22.90
C CYS A 63 17.09 -4.21 -22.70
N HIS A 64 17.44 -3.70 -21.53
CA HIS A 64 18.82 -3.68 -21.03
C HIS A 64 19.22 -5.08 -20.63
N TRP A 65 20.36 -5.53 -21.11
CA TRP A 65 20.94 -6.85 -20.86
C TRP A 65 22.26 -6.71 -20.12
N GLU A 66 22.29 -7.12 -18.85
CA GLU A 66 23.36 -6.75 -17.96
C GLU A 66 23.91 -7.96 -17.17
N GLN A 67 24.97 -7.74 -16.44
CA GLN A 67 25.62 -8.65 -15.52
C GLN A 67 25.86 -7.98 -14.16
N GLY A 68 26.15 -8.77 -13.10
CA GLY A 68 26.15 -8.28 -11.73
C GLY A 68 27.08 -7.10 -11.41
N ASN A 69 28.09 -6.82 -12.22
CA ASN A 69 28.98 -5.66 -12.04
C ASN A 69 28.65 -4.48 -12.97
N TYR A 70 27.53 -4.54 -13.70
CA TYR A 70 27.12 -3.55 -14.70
C TYR A 70 28.15 -3.25 -15.80
N GLY A 71 29.02 -4.24 -16.11
CA GLY A 71 30.09 -4.07 -17.08
C GLY A 71 29.75 -4.46 -18.51
N ALA A 72 28.62 -5.11 -18.75
CA ALA A 72 28.20 -5.50 -20.11
C ALA A 72 27.72 -4.31 -20.91
N SER A 73 26.80 -3.53 -20.37
CA SER A 73 26.16 -2.39 -21.04
C SER A 73 25.66 -2.78 -22.43
N GLU A 74 24.76 -3.76 -22.49
CA GLU A 74 24.25 -4.38 -23.70
C GLU A 74 22.73 -4.28 -23.76
N ALA A 75 22.15 -4.43 -24.95
CA ALA A 75 20.73 -4.64 -25.16
C ALA A 75 20.46 -6.10 -25.51
N ALA A 76 19.24 -6.58 -25.27
CA ALA A 76 18.77 -7.85 -25.82
C ALA A 76 17.42 -7.69 -26.49
N VAL A 77 17.16 -8.58 -27.46
CA VAL A 77 15.96 -8.60 -28.29
C VAL A 77 15.31 -9.97 -28.22
N PHE A 78 14.02 -9.96 -27.96
CA PHE A 78 13.18 -11.15 -27.95
C PHE A 78 11.96 -10.92 -28.83
N TYR A 79 11.37 -11.97 -29.37
CA TYR A 79 10.16 -11.86 -30.19
C TYR A 79 9.21 -13.04 -30.01
N CYS A 80 7.95 -12.81 -30.33
CA CYS A 80 6.92 -13.84 -30.36
C CYS A 80 5.84 -13.50 -31.42
N ASP A 81 5.13 -14.53 -31.89
CA ASP A 81 3.99 -14.35 -32.80
C ASP A 81 2.67 -14.06 -32.03
N SER A 82 2.68 -14.17 -30.71
CA SER A 82 1.53 -13.87 -29.84
C SER A 82 1.99 -12.99 -28.68
N VAL A 83 1.15 -12.01 -28.29
CA VAL A 83 1.48 -11.07 -27.21
C VAL A 83 1.79 -11.78 -25.88
N ASN A 84 1.04 -12.82 -25.56
CA ASN A 84 1.20 -13.62 -24.35
C ASN A 84 1.85 -14.99 -24.60
N GLY A 85 2.63 -15.14 -25.69
CA GLY A 85 3.35 -16.37 -26.01
C GLY A 85 4.68 -16.51 -25.27
N ASP A 86 5.40 -17.61 -25.55
CA ASP A 86 6.77 -17.79 -25.09
C ASP A 86 7.72 -17.06 -26.06
N TYR A 87 8.37 -16.01 -25.58
CA TYR A 87 9.26 -15.20 -26.38
C TYR A 87 10.56 -15.93 -26.65
N LYS A 88 11.04 -15.85 -27.88
CA LYS A 88 12.30 -16.43 -28.33
C LYS A 88 13.39 -15.39 -28.27
N PHE A 89 14.55 -15.77 -27.76
CA PHE A 89 15.74 -14.94 -27.84
C PHE A 89 16.15 -14.76 -29.31
N HIS A 90 16.43 -13.53 -29.70
CA HIS A 90 16.92 -13.18 -31.02
C HIS A 90 18.39 -12.82 -31.00
N TRP A 91 18.75 -11.82 -30.18
CA TRP A 91 20.08 -11.25 -30.15
C TRP A 91 20.36 -10.54 -28.82
N ALA A 92 21.63 -10.48 -28.43
CA ALA A 92 22.10 -9.60 -27.37
C ALA A 92 23.50 -9.06 -27.70
N GLY A 93 23.78 -7.82 -27.29
CA GLY A 93 25.04 -7.16 -27.51
C GLY A 93 24.88 -5.63 -27.47
N ARG A 94 25.91 -4.94 -27.92
CA ARG A 94 25.90 -3.48 -28.02
C ARG A 94 25.30 -3.06 -29.34
N PRO A 95 24.16 -2.38 -29.38
CA PRO A 95 23.52 -1.99 -30.63
C PRO A 95 24.45 -1.04 -31.42
N LEU A 96 24.76 -1.43 -32.65
CA LEU A 96 25.76 -0.74 -33.51
C LEU A 96 27.13 -0.51 -32.83
N GLY A 97 27.49 -1.36 -31.86
CA GLY A 97 28.75 -1.25 -31.10
C GLY A 97 28.71 -0.26 -29.92
N VAL A 98 27.57 0.40 -29.68
CA VAL A 98 27.42 1.41 -28.64
C VAL A 98 26.95 0.76 -27.32
N LYS A 99 27.55 1.15 -26.20
CA LYS A 99 27.11 0.75 -24.85
C LYS A 99 25.66 1.20 -24.63
N SER A 100 24.86 0.36 -23.99
CA SER A 100 23.43 0.59 -23.78
C SER A 100 23.02 0.20 -22.36
N ARG A 101 22.30 1.08 -21.67
CA ARG A 101 21.78 0.85 -20.33
C ARG A 101 20.28 1.11 -20.27
N ASP A 102 19.80 1.98 -19.38
CA ASP A 102 18.39 2.33 -19.25
C ASP A 102 17.74 2.65 -20.59
N CYS A 103 16.61 2.01 -20.86
CA CYS A 103 16.06 2.04 -22.21
C CYS A 103 14.54 2.16 -22.26
N ASN A 104 14.09 2.60 -23.43
CA ASN A 104 12.70 2.62 -23.85
C ASN A 104 12.58 2.30 -25.33
N VAL A 105 11.36 2.14 -25.81
CA VAL A 105 11.03 1.98 -27.22
C VAL A 105 9.95 2.97 -27.63
N PHE A 106 9.94 3.31 -28.89
CA PHE A 106 8.93 4.21 -29.45
C PHE A 106 8.60 3.78 -30.88
N VAL A 107 7.31 3.70 -31.20
CA VAL A 107 6.84 3.48 -32.56
C VAL A 107 6.11 4.75 -33.01
N ASP A 108 6.62 5.41 -34.02
CA ASP A 108 6.00 6.62 -34.56
C ASP A 108 4.78 6.30 -35.43
N ASN A 109 4.01 7.31 -35.78
CA ASN A 109 2.75 7.18 -36.52
C ASN A 109 2.92 6.56 -37.92
N ASP A 110 4.10 6.72 -38.53
CA ASP A 110 4.45 6.11 -39.82
C ASP A 110 4.89 4.63 -39.69
N GLY A 111 4.96 4.09 -38.47
CA GLY A 111 5.40 2.74 -38.19
C GLY A 111 6.92 2.60 -38.03
N THR A 112 7.68 3.69 -38.13
CA THR A 112 9.12 3.65 -37.81
C THR A 112 9.32 3.43 -36.30
N ALA A 113 10.10 2.43 -35.94
CA ALA A 113 10.39 2.11 -34.55
C ALA A 113 11.78 2.59 -34.14
N TYR A 114 11.88 2.95 -32.88
CA TYR A 114 13.11 3.41 -32.24
C TYR A 114 13.32 2.69 -30.92
N PHE A 115 14.58 2.32 -30.67
CA PHE A 115 15.09 1.96 -29.36
C PHE A 115 15.84 3.17 -28.82
N ILE A 116 15.53 3.58 -27.59
CA ILE A 116 16.14 4.75 -26.95
C ILE A 116 16.87 4.23 -25.73
N SER A 117 18.16 4.53 -25.62
CA SER A 117 18.94 4.05 -24.49
C SER A 117 19.92 5.10 -23.98
N THR A 118 20.19 5.08 -22.70
CA THR A 118 21.34 5.79 -22.15
C THR A 118 22.62 5.10 -22.64
N ILE A 119 23.59 5.91 -23.07
CA ILE A 119 24.86 5.46 -23.63
C ILE A 119 26.02 6.15 -22.93
N GLU A 120 27.25 5.67 -23.15
CA GLU A 120 28.47 6.23 -22.58
C GLU A 120 28.37 6.46 -21.06
N GLU A 121 28.02 5.37 -20.34
CA GLU A 121 27.85 5.40 -18.87
C GLU A 121 26.82 6.47 -18.40
N ASN A 122 25.66 6.50 -19.04
CA ASN A 122 24.55 7.43 -18.79
C ASN A 122 24.84 8.91 -19.09
N GLN A 123 25.92 9.21 -19.80
CA GLN A 123 26.28 10.59 -20.11
C GLN A 123 25.48 11.18 -21.28
N HIS A 124 25.06 10.33 -22.21
CA HIS A 124 24.31 10.71 -23.42
C HIS A 124 23.10 9.82 -23.60
N LEU A 125 22.23 10.15 -24.58
CA LEU A 125 21.20 9.26 -25.08
C LEU A 125 21.48 8.87 -26.51
N GLY A 126 21.30 7.58 -26.81
CA GLY A 126 21.26 7.03 -28.15
C GLY A 126 19.81 6.83 -28.59
N LEU A 127 19.44 7.42 -29.71
CA LEU A 127 18.19 7.16 -30.43
C LEU A 127 18.54 6.23 -31.60
N PHE A 128 18.19 4.96 -31.48
CA PHE A 128 18.47 3.94 -32.48
C PHE A 128 17.23 3.70 -33.34
N ARG A 129 17.30 4.01 -34.64
CA ARG A 129 16.26 3.61 -35.59
C ARG A 129 16.35 2.10 -35.82
N LEU A 130 15.21 1.44 -35.74
CA LEU A 130 15.14 -0.01 -35.91
C LEU A 130 14.85 -0.40 -37.37
N SER A 131 15.22 -1.63 -37.72
CA SER A 131 14.83 -2.27 -38.97
C SER A 131 13.31 -2.43 -39.08
N ASP A 132 12.82 -2.69 -40.28
CA ASP A 132 11.40 -2.85 -40.57
C ASP A 132 10.68 -3.96 -39.78
N ASP A 133 11.42 -4.95 -39.30
CA ASP A 133 10.92 -6.04 -38.45
C ASP A 133 11.14 -5.79 -36.95
N TYR A 134 11.71 -4.63 -36.59
CA TYR A 134 12.05 -4.17 -35.23
C TYR A 134 13.11 -5.02 -34.50
N LEU A 135 13.78 -5.94 -35.20
CA LEU A 135 14.70 -6.89 -34.57
C LEU A 135 16.15 -6.40 -34.52
N SER A 136 16.51 -5.33 -35.22
CA SER A 136 17.87 -4.82 -35.30
C SER A 136 17.91 -3.29 -35.30
N ALA A 137 18.95 -2.71 -34.70
CA ALA A 137 19.27 -1.29 -34.89
C ALA A 137 20.00 -1.10 -36.22
N VAL A 138 19.61 -0.09 -37.01
CA VAL A 138 20.19 0.17 -38.34
C VAL A 138 20.90 1.51 -38.42
N GLU A 139 20.59 2.43 -37.53
CA GLU A 139 21.15 3.78 -37.48
C GLU A 139 21.00 4.30 -36.04
N TYR A 140 21.90 5.18 -35.59
CA TYR A 140 21.68 5.86 -34.32
C TYR A 140 22.07 7.34 -34.40
N THR A 141 21.37 8.15 -33.61
CA THR A 141 21.65 9.56 -33.38
C THR A 141 21.94 9.77 -31.92
N GLU A 142 23.01 10.46 -31.61
CA GLU A 142 23.40 10.79 -30.26
C GLU A 142 22.71 12.08 -29.81
N LEU A 143 21.95 12.02 -28.73
CA LEU A 143 21.18 13.12 -28.16
C LEU A 143 21.70 13.49 -26.77
N PHE A 144 21.42 14.70 -26.32
CA PHE A 144 21.64 15.19 -24.95
C PHE A 144 23.06 14.91 -24.42
N LYS A 145 24.06 15.20 -25.23
CA LYS A 145 25.48 14.98 -24.91
C LYS A 145 25.88 15.64 -23.60
N TRP A 146 26.58 14.86 -22.75
CA TRP A 146 27.13 15.29 -21.45
C TRP A 146 26.08 15.82 -20.46
N GLN A 147 24.87 15.27 -20.49
CA GLN A 147 23.78 15.73 -19.62
C GLN A 147 23.40 14.74 -18.52
N SER A 148 24.03 13.59 -18.46
CA SER A 148 23.82 12.54 -17.43
C SER A 148 22.35 12.33 -17.10
N ARG A 149 21.67 11.50 -17.91
CA ARG A 149 20.24 11.22 -17.78
C ARG A 149 19.98 9.73 -17.78
N GLU A 150 19.00 9.33 -17.00
CA GLU A 150 18.51 7.95 -16.94
C GLU A 150 17.03 7.86 -17.26
N ALA A 151 16.52 6.62 -17.37
CA ALA A 151 15.11 6.31 -17.49
C ALA A 151 14.36 7.11 -18.56
N PRO A 152 14.81 7.11 -19.84
CA PRO A 152 14.12 7.84 -20.87
C PRO A 152 12.71 7.32 -21.07
N ALA A 153 11.70 8.20 -21.08
CA ALA A 153 10.33 7.89 -21.46
C ALA A 153 9.85 8.91 -22.49
N ILE A 154 9.38 8.43 -23.62
CA ILE A 154 9.00 9.26 -24.76
C ILE A 154 7.52 9.14 -25.10
N VAL A 155 6.92 10.23 -25.48
CA VAL A 155 5.54 10.29 -25.96
C VAL A 155 5.40 11.37 -27.04
N ARG A 156 4.48 11.17 -27.97
CA ARG A 156 4.10 12.16 -28.97
C ARG A 156 2.71 12.71 -28.67
N HIS A 157 2.61 14.03 -28.58
CA HIS A 157 1.34 14.74 -28.50
C HIS A 157 1.21 15.72 -29.69
N GLY A 158 0.24 15.44 -30.54
CA GLY A 158 0.13 16.16 -31.82
C GLY A 158 1.36 15.94 -32.71
N ASP A 159 2.05 17.02 -33.03
CA ASP A 159 3.30 17.04 -33.82
C ASP A 159 4.56 17.23 -32.97
N THR A 160 4.42 17.17 -31.62
CA THR A 160 5.52 17.40 -30.68
C THR A 160 5.87 16.13 -29.96
N TYR A 161 7.15 15.81 -29.91
CA TYR A 161 7.72 14.76 -29.08
C TYR A 161 8.13 15.34 -27.73
N PHE A 162 7.81 14.61 -26.67
CA PHE A 162 8.22 14.91 -25.30
C PHE A 162 9.02 13.73 -24.76
N MET A 163 10.16 13.98 -24.15
CA MET A 163 11.01 12.97 -23.57
C MET A 163 11.30 13.34 -22.13
N MET A 164 10.92 12.46 -21.20
CA MET A 164 11.13 12.61 -19.76
C MET A 164 12.35 11.80 -19.34
N PHE A 165 12.99 12.24 -18.25
CA PHE A 165 14.21 11.65 -17.71
C PHE A 165 14.30 11.82 -16.21
N SER A 166 15.13 10.98 -15.58
CA SER A 166 15.65 11.20 -14.23
C SER A 166 17.13 11.64 -14.29
N ALA A 167 17.66 12.09 -13.17
CA ALA A 167 19.09 12.15 -12.92
C ALA A 167 19.61 10.75 -12.53
N CYS A 168 20.95 10.62 -12.41
CA CYS A 168 21.64 9.38 -12.03
C CYS A 168 21.86 9.39 -10.51
N SER A 169 20.94 8.81 -9.75
CA SER A 169 20.99 8.73 -8.27
C SER A 169 20.82 7.29 -7.74
N GLY A 170 21.07 6.29 -8.60
CA GLY A 170 20.81 4.89 -8.24
C GLY A 170 19.31 4.66 -8.01
N TRP A 171 18.96 4.07 -6.87
CA TRP A 171 17.58 3.76 -6.52
C TRP A 171 16.85 4.90 -5.79
N ASP A 172 17.57 5.98 -5.44
CA ASP A 172 16.98 7.14 -4.77
C ASP A 172 16.18 7.99 -5.77
N PRO A 173 14.96 8.45 -5.40
CA PRO A 173 14.17 9.29 -6.26
C PRO A 173 14.81 10.68 -6.42
N ASN A 174 14.62 11.29 -7.58
CA ASN A 174 15.16 12.60 -7.89
C ASN A 174 14.20 13.42 -8.76
N GLN A 175 14.59 14.67 -9.04
CA GLN A 175 13.81 15.59 -9.84
C GLN A 175 13.66 15.07 -11.27
N ALA A 176 12.43 14.73 -11.68
CA ALA A 176 12.15 14.45 -13.09
C ALA A 176 12.29 15.69 -13.95
N THR A 177 12.79 15.51 -15.15
CA THR A 177 12.95 16.55 -16.14
C THR A 177 12.44 16.11 -17.48
N PHE A 178 12.18 17.06 -18.39
CA PHE A 178 11.77 16.77 -19.75
C PHE A 178 12.43 17.72 -20.75
N SER A 179 12.39 17.31 -22.01
CA SER A 179 12.68 18.13 -23.19
C SER A 179 11.63 17.83 -24.25
N TYR A 180 11.39 18.76 -25.16
CA TYR A 180 10.46 18.58 -26.27
C TYR A 180 11.11 18.97 -27.60
N SER A 181 10.60 18.40 -28.70
CA SER A 181 11.03 18.73 -30.08
C SER A 181 9.93 18.42 -31.09
N LYS A 182 10.04 19.02 -32.28
CA LYS A 182 9.26 18.66 -33.47
C LYS A 182 9.94 17.56 -34.30
N SER A 183 11.17 17.18 -33.96
CA SER A 183 11.94 16.13 -34.62
C SER A 183 12.58 15.21 -33.58
N LEU A 184 12.52 13.91 -33.83
CA LEU A 184 13.17 12.93 -32.93
C LEU A 184 14.68 13.05 -32.91
N THR A 185 15.30 13.44 -34.04
CA THR A 185 16.76 13.43 -34.20
C THR A 185 17.44 14.75 -33.89
N SER A 186 16.67 15.83 -33.68
CA SER A 186 17.24 17.19 -33.52
C SER A 186 16.25 18.19 -32.92
N GLY A 187 16.74 19.37 -32.58
CA GLY A 187 15.89 20.50 -32.17
C GLY A 187 15.27 20.35 -30.77
N TRP A 188 15.82 19.47 -29.91
CA TRP A 188 15.35 19.30 -28.56
C TRP A 188 15.57 20.54 -27.71
N SER A 189 14.56 20.93 -26.95
CA SER A 189 14.63 22.05 -26.01
C SER A 189 15.65 21.80 -24.89
N SER A 190 16.01 22.85 -24.20
CA SER A 190 16.69 22.74 -22.91
C SER A 190 15.83 21.94 -21.93
N ARG A 191 16.49 21.29 -20.98
CA ARG A 191 15.86 20.51 -19.91
C ARG A 191 15.07 21.42 -18.97
N ALA A 192 13.83 21.06 -18.69
CA ALA A 192 12.96 21.71 -17.71
C ALA A 192 12.50 20.70 -16.65
N ASN A 193 12.30 21.16 -15.41
CA ASN A 193 11.78 20.33 -14.33
C ASN A 193 10.28 20.09 -14.49
N ILE A 194 9.82 18.90 -14.05
CA ILE A 194 8.40 18.55 -13.93
C ILE A 194 8.13 17.87 -12.59
N GLY A 195 6.91 18.06 -12.06
CA GLY A 195 6.52 17.53 -10.77
C GLY A 195 7.29 18.16 -9.60
N ASN A 196 7.37 17.43 -8.50
CA ASN A 196 8.15 17.84 -7.34
C ASN A 196 9.62 17.37 -7.41
N SER A 197 10.41 17.71 -6.40
CA SER A 197 11.87 17.45 -6.35
C SER A 197 12.27 15.95 -6.36
N ILE A 198 11.32 15.05 -6.14
CA ILE A 198 11.51 13.59 -6.15
C ILE A 198 10.59 12.88 -7.17
N ALA A 199 10.00 13.62 -8.11
CA ALA A 199 9.05 13.08 -9.10
C ALA A 199 7.94 12.23 -8.44
N TYR A 200 7.43 12.68 -7.27
CA TYR A 200 6.46 11.93 -6.45
C TYR A 200 6.95 10.53 -6.06
N ASP A 201 8.25 10.42 -5.79
CA ASP A 201 8.92 9.17 -5.45
C ASP A 201 8.80 8.12 -6.55
N THR A 202 9.08 8.53 -7.79
CA THR A 202 9.06 7.66 -8.95
C THR A 202 10.20 7.96 -9.91
N GLN A 203 10.59 6.95 -10.70
CA GLN A 203 11.45 7.09 -11.87
C GLN A 203 10.66 6.67 -13.12
N ALA A 204 10.76 7.43 -14.20
CA ALA A 204 10.01 7.16 -15.43
C ALA A 204 10.31 5.75 -15.98
N ALA A 205 9.27 4.99 -16.29
CA ALA A 205 9.37 3.71 -16.99
C ALA A 205 8.79 3.82 -18.41
N SER A 206 7.64 4.47 -18.57
CA SER A 206 6.99 4.66 -19.88
C SER A 206 5.89 5.72 -19.80
N VAL A 207 5.34 6.08 -20.96
CA VAL A 207 4.05 6.78 -21.07
C VAL A 207 3.14 5.96 -21.97
N LEU A 208 2.01 5.53 -21.43
CA LEU A 208 0.99 4.83 -22.20
C LEU A 208 0.09 5.85 -22.88
N THR A 209 -0.15 5.64 -24.17
CA THR A 209 -1.12 6.42 -24.96
C THR A 209 -2.38 5.57 -25.12
N VAL A 210 -3.49 6.02 -24.55
CA VAL A 210 -4.78 5.33 -24.60
C VAL A 210 -5.71 6.14 -25.50
N THR A 211 -5.96 5.63 -26.69
CA THR A 211 -6.84 6.27 -27.68
C THR A 211 -8.14 5.52 -27.80
N GLY A 212 -9.25 6.20 -27.63
CA GLY A 212 -10.59 5.65 -27.74
C GLY A 212 -11.51 6.49 -28.62
N SER A 213 -12.82 6.20 -28.56
CA SER A 213 -13.84 6.82 -29.42
C SER A 213 -14.07 8.32 -29.18
N LYS A 214 -13.63 8.85 -28.02
CA LYS A 214 -13.86 10.25 -27.62
C LYS A 214 -12.58 11.06 -27.41
N GLY A 215 -11.41 10.42 -27.47
CA GLY A 215 -10.16 11.16 -27.28
C GLY A 215 -8.97 10.26 -26.99
N THR A 216 -7.89 10.90 -26.56
CA THR A 216 -6.64 10.25 -26.20
C THR A 216 -6.21 10.75 -24.82
N SER A 217 -5.94 9.84 -23.91
CA SER A 217 -5.32 10.11 -22.63
C SER A 217 -3.90 9.55 -22.58
N TYR A 218 -3.07 10.16 -21.75
CA TYR A 218 -1.69 9.77 -21.54
C TYR A 218 -1.50 9.40 -20.08
N VAL A 219 -0.98 8.21 -19.84
CA VAL A 219 -0.75 7.71 -18.49
C VAL A 219 0.75 7.51 -18.29
N TYR A 220 1.30 8.25 -17.35
CA TYR A 220 2.65 8.06 -16.88
C TYR A 220 2.73 6.73 -16.14
N VAL A 221 3.78 5.97 -16.41
CA VAL A 221 4.13 4.75 -15.68
C VAL A 221 5.52 4.97 -15.10
N GLY A 222 5.63 4.88 -13.80
CA GLY A 222 6.88 5.07 -13.06
C GLY A 222 7.18 3.90 -12.14
N ASP A 223 8.46 3.66 -11.93
CA ASP A 223 8.96 2.71 -10.95
C ASP A 223 9.17 3.44 -9.63
N ARG A 224 8.58 2.93 -8.56
CA ARG A 224 8.84 3.34 -7.18
C ARG A 224 9.74 2.31 -6.55
N TRP A 225 11.03 2.58 -6.57
CA TRP A 225 12.05 1.66 -6.11
C TRP A 225 12.03 1.53 -4.58
N GLN A 226 12.22 0.31 -4.12
CA GLN A 226 12.35 -0.01 -2.69
C GLN A 226 13.73 -0.62 -2.46
N ASP A 227 14.68 0.20 -2.03
CA ASP A 227 16.03 -0.28 -1.68
C ASP A 227 16.28 -0.09 -0.16
N PRO A 228 16.70 -1.11 0.57
CA PRO A 228 16.81 -2.52 0.16
C PRO A 228 15.44 -3.19 -0.01
N GLY A 229 15.36 -4.15 -0.92
CA GLY A 229 14.13 -4.90 -1.17
C GLY A 229 13.50 -4.59 -2.53
N LEU A 230 14.30 -4.50 -3.59
CA LEU A 230 13.84 -4.16 -4.95
C LEU A 230 12.66 -5.00 -5.46
N ALA A 231 12.50 -6.24 -4.96
CA ALA A 231 11.34 -7.08 -5.26
C ALA A 231 10.01 -6.51 -4.73
N GLU A 232 10.06 -5.62 -3.75
CA GLU A 232 8.90 -4.93 -3.17
C GLU A 232 8.54 -3.63 -3.91
N SER A 233 9.35 -3.23 -4.91
CA SER A 233 9.12 -2.03 -5.71
C SER A 233 7.74 -2.04 -6.36
N LYS A 234 7.13 -0.87 -6.47
CA LYS A 234 5.77 -0.71 -7.01
C LYS A 234 5.81 0.00 -8.37
N THR A 235 4.87 -0.34 -9.22
CA THR A 235 4.58 0.43 -10.41
C THR A 235 3.51 1.46 -10.09
N ILE A 236 3.80 2.72 -10.34
CA ILE A 236 2.90 3.85 -10.11
C ILE A 236 2.39 4.37 -11.45
N MET A 237 1.10 4.62 -11.53
CA MET A 237 0.46 5.14 -12.72
C MET A 237 -0.39 6.35 -12.35
N PHE A 238 -0.30 7.42 -13.14
CA PHE A 238 -1.20 8.57 -13.06
C PHE A 238 -1.28 9.31 -14.40
N PRO A 239 -2.40 9.99 -14.68
CA PRO A 239 -2.56 10.71 -15.93
C PRO A 239 -1.65 11.92 -16.00
N ILE A 240 -1.14 12.17 -17.20
CA ILE A 240 -0.44 13.42 -17.54
C ILE A 240 -1.16 14.10 -18.68
N SER A 241 -0.96 15.40 -18.82
CA SER A 241 -1.49 16.18 -19.93
C SER A 241 -0.45 17.18 -20.46
N PHE A 242 -0.78 17.87 -21.54
CA PHE A 242 0.13 18.80 -22.20
C PHE A 242 -0.51 20.19 -22.28
N ASN A 243 0.27 21.20 -21.95
CA ASN A 243 -0.10 22.60 -22.14
C ASN A 243 0.97 23.28 -22.98
N GLY A 244 0.68 23.42 -24.29
CA GLY A 244 1.67 23.88 -25.26
C GLY A 244 2.88 22.96 -25.31
N ASN A 245 4.05 23.47 -24.98
CA ASN A 245 5.31 22.75 -24.95
C ASN A 245 5.67 22.24 -23.52
N SER A 246 4.73 22.21 -22.62
CA SER A 246 4.93 21.76 -21.24
C SER A 246 4.14 20.49 -20.94
N ILE A 247 4.70 19.63 -20.09
CA ILE A 247 4.01 18.49 -19.51
C ILE A 247 3.38 18.95 -18.19
N VAL A 248 2.09 18.72 -18.01
CA VAL A 248 1.40 18.81 -16.73
C VAL A 248 1.59 17.46 -16.03
N PHE A 249 2.40 17.47 -14.99
CA PHE A 249 2.86 16.27 -14.27
C PHE A 249 2.46 16.42 -12.80
N ASP A 250 1.15 16.29 -12.55
CA ASP A 250 0.56 16.40 -11.22
C ASP A 250 0.15 15.01 -10.74
N TYR A 251 0.64 14.61 -9.58
CA TYR A 251 0.31 13.32 -9.01
C TYR A 251 -1.19 13.23 -8.73
N LYS A 252 -1.78 12.16 -9.23
CA LYS A 252 -3.17 11.80 -8.98
C LYS A 252 -3.18 10.45 -8.27
N PRO A 253 -3.53 10.40 -6.98
CA PRO A 253 -3.55 9.15 -6.21
C PRO A 253 -4.59 8.16 -6.73
N GLN A 254 -5.67 8.69 -7.31
CA GLN A 254 -6.73 7.92 -7.94
C GLN A 254 -7.16 8.60 -9.24
N PHE A 255 -7.47 7.80 -10.23
CA PHE A 255 -8.04 8.26 -11.50
C PHE A 255 -8.89 7.15 -12.13
N ASP A 256 -9.86 7.53 -12.93
CA ASP A 256 -10.68 6.64 -13.73
C ASP A 256 -10.25 6.75 -15.20
N LEU A 257 -9.99 5.61 -15.85
CA LEU A 257 -9.57 5.52 -17.24
C LEU A 257 -10.51 4.60 -18.02
N ASP A 258 -11.35 5.19 -18.85
CA ASP A 258 -12.20 4.45 -19.76
C ASP A 258 -11.43 4.10 -21.05
N LEU A 259 -11.03 2.85 -21.18
CA LEU A 259 -10.26 2.34 -22.31
C LEU A 259 -11.04 2.38 -23.64
N PHE A 260 -12.37 2.36 -23.61
CA PHE A 260 -13.20 2.41 -24.81
C PHE A 260 -13.33 3.83 -25.35
N THR A 261 -13.52 4.79 -24.47
CA THR A 261 -13.63 6.20 -24.87
C THR A 261 -12.28 6.90 -24.96
N GLY A 262 -11.24 6.38 -24.32
CA GLY A 262 -9.92 7.02 -24.20
C GLY A 262 -9.93 8.23 -23.28
N GLN A 263 -10.92 8.37 -22.41
CA GLN A 263 -11.03 9.49 -21.49
C GLN A 263 -10.52 9.09 -20.10
N CYS A 264 -9.67 9.96 -19.57
CA CYS A 264 -9.26 9.90 -18.18
C CYS A 264 -10.02 10.97 -17.40
N ARG A 265 -10.51 10.62 -16.21
CA ARG A 265 -11.23 11.51 -15.31
C ARG A 265 -10.57 11.44 -13.94
N ASP A 266 -10.60 12.54 -13.22
CA ASP A 266 -10.40 12.49 -11.79
C ASP A 266 -11.51 11.63 -11.19
N VAL A 267 -11.19 10.77 -10.23
CA VAL A 267 -12.19 10.02 -9.48
C VAL A 267 -13.13 11.04 -8.88
N ALA A 268 -14.43 10.77 -8.99
CA ALA A 268 -15.45 11.70 -8.54
C ALA A 268 -15.12 12.17 -7.12
N GLN A 269 -15.11 13.48 -6.89
CA GLN A 269 -14.89 14.06 -5.57
C GLN A 269 -15.88 13.51 -4.51
N SER A 270 -16.95 12.85 -4.95
CA SER A 270 -17.90 12.12 -4.09
C SER A 270 -17.27 10.95 -3.31
N CYS A 271 -16.12 10.42 -3.71
CA CYS A 271 -15.43 9.38 -2.95
C CYS A 271 -14.64 9.91 -1.75
N TYR A 272 -14.45 11.21 -1.67
CA TYR A 272 -13.70 11.86 -0.60
C TYR A 272 -14.66 12.62 0.34
N VAL A 273 -14.35 12.59 1.62
CA VAL A 273 -15.00 13.49 2.58
C VAL A 273 -14.54 14.92 2.30
N PRO A 274 -15.45 15.87 1.98
CA PRO A 274 -15.08 17.26 1.71
C PRO A 274 -14.40 17.93 2.91
N LYS A 275 -13.33 18.70 2.65
CA LYS A 275 -12.49 19.31 3.69
C LYS A 275 -12.93 20.70 4.16
N ASP A 276 -13.97 21.26 3.58
CA ASP A 276 -14.42 22.64 3.86
C ASP A 276 -14.79 22.89 5.34
N LYS A 277 -15.18 21.83 6.07
CA LYS A 277 -15.50 21.88 7.50
C LYS A 277 -14.40 21.34 8.42
N TRP A 278 -13.30 20.80 7.86
CA TRP A 278 -12.28 20.16 8.67
C TRP A 278 -11.51 21.12 9.54
N LYS A 279 -11.17 20.67 10.74
CA LYS A 279 -10.34 21.40 11.70
C LYS A 279 -9.42 20.46 12.43
N VAL A 280 -8.16 20.82 12.52
CA VAL A 280 -7.23 20.14 13.45
C VAL A 280 -7.70 20.42 14.87
N ARG A 281 -8.02 19.37 15.63
CA ARG A 281 -8.47 19.43 17.01
C ARG A 281 -7.33 19.31 18.01
N ALA A 282 -6.40 18.38 17.74
CA ALA A 282 -5.22 18.16 18.56
C ALA A 282 -4.05 17.62 17.73
N PHE A 283 -2.86 17.81 18.23
CA PHE A 283 -1.62 17.25 17.65
C PHE A 283 -0.55 17.14 18.73
N SER A 284 0.38 16.20 18.58
CA SER A 284 1.48 15.99 19.53
C SER A 284 2.44 17.17 19.58
N SER A 285 2.83 17.71 18.43
CA SER A 285 3.64 18.91 18.27
C SER A 285 3.62 19.39 16.82
N GLN A 286 4.10 20.60 16.59
CA GLN A 286 4.31 21.14 15.25
C GLN A 286 5.58 21.97 15.20
N GLU A 287 6.26 22.03 14.05
CA GLU A 287 7.42 22.87 13.82
C GLU A 287 7.00 24.18 13.17
N THR A 288 7.14 25.26 13.90
CA THR A 288 6.83 26.62 13.42
C THR A 288 7.95 27.61 13.68
N GLY A 289 9.04 27.14 14.28
CA GLY A 289 10.21 27.97 14.59
C GLY A 289 11.22 28.05 13.44
N SER A 290 11.44 26.95 12.74
CA SER A 290 12.43 26.85 11.66
C SER A 290 11.82 26.68 10.29
N GLU A 291 10.58 26.21 10.21
CA GLU A 291 9.80 26.08 8.98
C GLU A 291 8.29 26.24 9.26
N ASN A 292 7.48 26.38 8.23
CA ASN A 292 6.03 26.29 8.34
C ASN A 292 5.57 24.83 8.32
N GLY A 293 5.78 24.11 9.41
CA GLY A 293 5.34 22.73 9.64
C GLY A 293 4.08 22.65 10.50
N ALA A 294 3.14 23.58 10.33
CA ALA A 294 1.88 23.63 11.09
C ALA A 294 1.04 22.37 10.84
N ALA A 295 0.35 21.89 11.89
CA ALA A 295 -0.50 20.69 11.78
C ALA A 295 -1.64 20.86 10.75
N ALA A 296 -2.13 22.07 10.55
CA ALA A 296 -3.16 22.36 9.55
C ALA A 296 -2.71 22.08 8.10
N ASN A 297 -1.40 22.08 7.84
CA ASN A 297 -0.87 21.77 6.51
C ASN A 297 -1.15 20.30 6.07
N ALA A 298 -1.43 19.40 7.02
CA ALA A 298 -1.76 18.01 6.69
C ALA A 298 -3.19 17.82 6.15
N ILE A 299 -4.00 18.87 6.08
CA ILE A 299 -5.40 18.84 5.62
C ILE A 299 -5.76 20.04 4.75
N ASP A 300 -4.79 20.80 4.23
CA ASP A 300 -5.02 22.05 3.50
C ASP A 300 -5.24 21.86 1.99
N GLY A 301 -5.17 20.63 1.48
CA GLY A 301 -5.33 20.30 0.07
C GLY A 301 -4.09 20.61 -0.77
N ASN A 302 -2.93 20.87 -0.15
CA ASN A 302 -1.72 21.29 -0.84
C ASN A 302 -0.54 20.36 -0.55
N LEU A 303 -0.20 19.49 -1.48
CA LEU A 303 0.93 18.56 -1.37
C LEU A 303 2.32 19.23 -1.23
N GLN A 304 2.43 20.55 -1.41
CA GLN A 304 3.70 21.29 -1.26
C GLN A 304 3.90 21.81 0.16
N THR A 305 2.87 21.83 0.97
CA THR A 305 2.94 22.10 2.42
C THR A 305 3.04 20.80 3.20
N LYS A 306 3.41 20.85 4.45
CA LYS A 306 3.45 19.67 5.33
C LYS A 306 3.29 20.02 6.79
N TRP A 307 2.67 19.17 7.54
CA TRP A 307 2.88 19.09 8.98
C TRP A 307 4.23 18.45 9.25
N HIS A 308 4.97 19.02 10.18
CA HIS A 308 6.19 18.42 10.71
C HIS A 308 6.20 18.57 12.23
N THR A 309 6.48 17.50 12.96
CA THR A 309 6.62 17.55 14.42
C THR A 309 7.84 18.35 14.81
N ARG A 310 7.79 18.95 16.01
CA ARG A 310 8.81 19.91 16.47
C ARG A 310 10.21 19.30 16.57
N TYR A 311 11.18 20.00 16.02
CA TYR A 311 12.60 19.72 16.14
C TYR A 311 13.42 20.94 16.59
N SER A 312 12.96 22.19 16.34
CA SER A 312 13.61 23.40 16.84
C SER A 312 13.28 23.60 18.33
N GLY A 313 14.30 23.98 19.12
CA GLY A 313 14.12 24.14 20.57
C GLY A 313 13.88 22.85 21.36
N GLY A 314 14.10 21.70 20.75
CA GLY A 314 13.98 20.37 21.34
C GLY A 314 13.03 19.44 20.56
N VAL A 315 13.43 18.19 20.41
CA VAL A 315 12.67 17.16 19.69
C VAL A 315 11.51 16.68 20.55
N ALA A 316 10.31 16.64 19.96
CA ALA A 316 9.16 16.02 20.62
C ALA A 316 9.29 14.48 20.56
N PRO A 317 8.97 13.75 21.64
CA PRO A 317 9.05 12.29 21.64
C PRO A 317 7.88 11.64 20.87
N ALA A 318 8.11 10.45 20.31
CA ALA A 318 7.04 9.57 19.83
C ALA A 318 6.21 8.99 21.03
N PRO A 319 4.96 8.55 20.80
CA PRO A 319 4.24 8.58 19.54
C PRO A 319 3.79 9.98 19.13
N HIS A 320 3.74 10.21 17.81
CA HIS A 320 3.24 11.48 17.27
C HIS A 320 1.81 11.30 16.76
N HIS A 321 0.96 12.31 16.91
CA HIS A 321 -0.41 12.23 16.41
C HIS A 321 -0.93 13.56 15.88
N ILE A 322 -1.88 13.43 14.97
CA ILE A 322 -2.78 14.48 14.53
C ILE A 322 -4.22 14.00 14.66
N GLU A 323 -5.09 14.86 15.18
CA GLU A 323 -6.51 14.61 15.38
C GLU A 323 -7.32 15.68 14.66
N VAL A 324 -8.31 15.25 13.89
CA VAL A 324 -9.13 16.12 13.03
C VAL A 324 -10.61 15.90 13.32
N ASP A 325 -11.36 17.01 13.44
CA ASP A 325 -12.81 17.07 13.37
C ASP A 325 -13.22 17.33 11.91
N MET A 326 -13.93 16.40 11.27
CA MET A 326 -14.44 16.54 9.91
C MET A 326 -15.68 17.43 9.82
N GLY A 327 -16.18 17.92 10.98
CA GLY A 327 -17.30 18.84 11.09
C GLY A 327 -18.67 18.15 11.18
N GLU A 328 -18.82 16.99 10.60
CA GLU A 328 -20.03 16.15 10.67
C GLU A 328 -19.67 14.66 10.58
N GLU A 329 -20.64 13.79 10.87
CA GLU A 329 -20.47 12.34 10.79
C GLU A 329 -20.54 11.89 9.33
N HIS A 330 -19.61 11.04 8.92
CA HIS A 330 -19.53 10.37 7.62
C HIS A 330 -19.39 8.87 7.80
N GLU A 331 -19.87 8.09 6.84
CA GLU A 331 -19.43 6.71 6.68
C GLU A 331 -18.11 6.73 5.90
N ILE A 332 -17.08 6.12 6.46
CA ILE A 332 -15.73 6.12 5.90
C ILE A 332 -15.21 4.70 5.80
N ALA A 333 -14.47 4.40 4.75
CA ALA A 333 -13.94 3.06 4.44
C ALA A 333 -12.42 3.07 4.17
N GLY A 334 -11.77 4.21 4.35
CA GLY A 334 -10.34 4.33 4.12
C GLY A 334 -9.80 5.74 4.26
N PHE A 335 -8.49 5.86 4.10
CA PHE A 335 -7.82 7.15 4.01
C PHE A 335 -6.59 7.08 3.09
N LEU A 336 -6.18 8.23 2.59
CA LEU A 336 -4.91 8.42 1.91
C LEU A 336 -3.99 9.26 2.80
N CYS A 337 -2.72 8.91 2.85
CA CYS A 337 -1.72 9.69 3.56
C CYS A 337 -0.55 10.00 2.63
N ALA A 338 -0.37 11.27 2.28
CA ALA A 338 0.78 11.74 1.54
C ALA A 338 1.93 12.05 2.50
N PRO A 339 3.10 11.43 2.34
CA PRO A 339 4.29 11.81 3.08
C PRO A 339 4.75 13.21 2.65
N ARG A 340 5.77 13.74 3.31
CA ARG A 340 6.45 14.93 2.80
C ARG A 340 6.91 14.73 1.36
N MET A 341 6.69 15.74 0.51
CA MET A 341 6.94 15.69 -0.94
C MET A 341 8.23 16.45 -1.34
N ASP A 342 9.12 16.67 -0.40
CA ASP A 342 10.47 17.20 -0.64
C ASP A 342 11.51 16.08 -0.59
N ASN A 343 12.73 16.37 -0.98
CA ASN A 343 13.82 15.39 -1.06
C ASN A 343 14.42 15.04 0.34
N SER A 344 13.56 14.79 1.33
CA SER A 344 13.98 14.40 2.68
C SER A 344 13.21 13.20 3.17
N SER A 345 13.91 12.22 3.72
CA SER A 345 13.30 11.06 4.41
C SER A 345 12.97 11.33 5.88
N ASN A 346 13.26 12.55 6.38
CA ASN A 346 13.08 12.89 7.78
C ASN A 346 11.58 12.96 8.14
N GLY A 347 11.17 12.16 9.10
CA GLY A 347 9.78 12.14 9.56
C GLY A 347 8.82 11.32 8.72
N LEU A 348 9.29 10.48 7.81
CA LEU A 348 8.44 9.51 7.11
C LEU A 348 7.78 8.56 8.13
N VAL A 349 6.46 8.57 8.17
CA VAL A 349 5.68 7.68 9.03
C VAL A 349 5.68 6.28 8.44
N ARG A 350 6.10 5.27 9.21
CA ARG A 350 6.09 3.86 8.79
C ARG A 350 5.12 3.04 9.63
N ASP A 351 5.21 3.19 10.94
CA ASP A 351 4.39 2.47 11.91
C ASP A 351 3.25 3.37 12.35
N TYR A 352 2.02 2.94 12.13
CA TYR A 352 0.86 3.79 12.34
C TYR A 352 -0.28 3.07 13.05
N MET A 353 -1.17 3.87 13.65
CA MET A 353 -2.51 3.51 14.07
C MET A 353 -3.48 4.56 13.58
N PHE A 354 -4.61 4.13 13.03
CA PHE A 354 -5.71 5.01 12.61
C PHE A 354 -6.93 4.74 13.47
N LEU A 355 -7.34 5.75 14.20
CA LEU A 355 -8.45 5.72 15.13
C LEU A 355 -9.56 6.61 14.64
N VAL A 356 -10.79 6.22 14.90
CA VAL A 356 -12.00 6.97 14.58
C VAL A 356 -12.88 7.16 15.80
N SER A 357 -13.74 8.18 15.74
CA SER A 357 -14.71 8.46 16.81
C SER A 357 -15.91 9.22 16.25
N THR A 358 -17.09 9.03 16.84
CA THR A 358 -18.30 9.83 16.56
C THR A 358 -18.46 11.00 17.53
N ASP A 359 -17.93 10.89 18.76
CA ASP A 359 -18.06 11.89 19.83
C ASP A 359 -16.76 12.63 20.17
N GLY A 360 -15.60 12.12 19.70
CA GLY A 360 -14.29 12.66 20.01
C GLY A 360 -13.75 12.29 21.40
N GLU A 361 -14.43 11.40 22.11
CA GLU A 361 -14.05 10.92 23.45
C GLU A 361 -13.75 9.43 23.43
N GLN A 362 -14.62 8.63 22.81
CA GLN A 362 -14.45 7.20 22.64
C GLN A 362 -13.82 6.91 21.27
N TRP A 363 -12.69 6.21 21.28
CA TRP A 363 -11.91 5.95 20.07
C TRP A 363 -11.87 4.46 19.74
N GLU A 364 -12.06 4.17 18.47
CA GLU A 364 -12.00 2.83 17.90
C GLU A 364 -10.84 2.75 16.91
N ALA A 365 -9.98 1.72 17.03
CA ALA A 365 -8.93 1.45 16.07
C ALA A 365 -9.51 0.66 14.88
N VAL A 366 -9.38 1.19 13.67
CA VAL A 366 -9.93 0.58 12.45
C VAL A 366 -8.84 0.15 11.47
N SER A 367 -7.65 0.72 11.58
CA SER A 367 -6.49 0.34 10.78
C SER A 367 -5.20 0.59 11.56
N GLY A 368 -4.16 -0.17 11.25
CA GLY A 368 -2.85 -0.01 11.88
C GLY A 368 -1.86 -1.04 11.36
N GLY A 369 -0.59 -0.79 11.57
CA GLY A 369 0.50 -1.65 11.13
C GLY A 369 1.68 -0.87 10.62
N THR A 370 2.41 -1.48 9.69
CA THR A 370 3.55 -0.85 9.01
C THR A 370 3.23 -0.67 7.54
N TRP A 371 3.31 0.53 7.03
CA TRP A 371 3.21 0.79 5.60
C TRP A 371 4.55 1.23 5.01
N LEU A 372 4.68 1.11 3.71
CA LEU A 372 5.74 1.80 2.99
C LEU A 372 5.39 3.30 2.98
N PRO A 373 6.34 4.22 3.27
CA PRO A 373 6.06 5.63 3.58
C PRO A 373 5.74 6.47 2.34
N TYR A 374 4.99 5.91 1.40
CA TYR A 374 4.60 6.56 0.18
C TYR A 374 3.09 6.77 0.18
N TYR A 375 2.62 7.62 -0.70
CA TYR A 375 1.21 7.95 -0.86
C TYR A 375 0.37 6.66 -0.91
N ALA A 376 -0.04 6.18 0.24
CA ALA A 376 -0.70 4.91 0.38
C ALA A 376 -2.19 5.13 0.61
N GLY A 377 -3.03 4.43 -0.15
CA GLY A 377 -4.42 4.23 0.22
C GLY A 377 -4.49 3.09 1.24
N VAL A 378 -5.17 3.33 2.34
CA VAL A 378 -5.46 2.35 3.38
C VAL A 378 -6.96 2.14 3.42
N TYR A 379 -7.40 0.89 3.42
CA TYR A 379 -8.81 0.53 3.35
C TYR A 379 -9.20 -0.38 4.52
N PHE A 380 -10.41 -0.19 5.02
CA PHE A 380 -10.99 -0.97 6.12
C PHE A 380 -12.51 -1.08 5.94
N GLU A 381 -13.15 -1.96 6.72
CA GLU A 381 -14.62 -2.08 6.71
C GLU A 381 -15.27 -0.74 7.03
N PRO A 382 -16.36 -0.35 6.31
CA PRO A 382 -17.01 0.93 6.51
C PRO A 382 -17.40 1.18 7.97
N VAL A 383 -17.12 2.36 8.47
CA VAL A 383 -17.42 2.79 9.84
C VAL A 383 -17.89 4.24 9.88
N LYS A 384 -18.79 4.56 10.82
CA LYS A 384 -19.23 5.93 11.04
C LYS A 384 -18.25 6.69 11.91
N ALA A 385 -17.86 7.88 11.45
CA ALA A 385 -16.92 8.73 12.16
C ALA A 385 -17.19 10.21 11.88
N ARG A 386 -16.99 11.04 12.88
CA ARG A 386 -16.84 12.49 12.75
C ARG A 386 -15.39 12.92 12.99
N TYR A 387 -14.68 12.15 13.80
CA TYR A 387 -13.30 12.44 14.16
C TYR A 387 -12.39 11.32 13.71
N PHE A 388 -11.20 11.66 13.29
CA PHE A 388 -10.14 10.69 13.12
C PHE A 388 -8.85 11.13 13.81
N ARG A 389 -8.03 10.16 14.17
CA ARG A 389 -6.68 10.38 14.72
C ARG A 389 -5.71 9.44 14.02
N LEU A 390 -4.71 10.04 13.37
CA LEU A 390 -3.57 9.29 12.83
C LEU A 390 -2.42 9.39 13.82
N VAL A 391 -1.90 8.25 14.24
CA VAL A 391 -0.78 8.13 15.17
C VAL A 391 0.40 7.50 14.44
N ALA A 392 1.54 8.18 14.47
CA ALA A 392 2.84 7.60 14.12
C ALA A 392 3.43 6.98 15.39
N LEU A 393 3.49 5.65 15.44
CA LEU A 393 3.85 4.91 16.65
C LEU A 393 5.34 4.98 16.96
N ALA A 394 6.18 5.12 15.93
CA ALA A 394 7.63 5.14 16.04
C ALA A 394 8.22 6.24 15.15
N GLY A 395 9.51 6.51 15.36
CA GLY A 395 10.25 7.53 14.63
C GLY A 395 10.57 8.75 15.50
N GLN A 396 11.68 9.41 15.18
CA GLN A 396 12.07 10.65 15.87
C GLN A 396 11.13 11.80 15.55
N TYR A 397 10.56 11.79 14.34
CA TYR A 397 9.66 12.82 13.81
C TYR A 397 8.50 12.19 13.08
N ALA A 398 7.44 12.96 12.85
CA ALA A 398 6.41 12.68 11.85
C ALA A 398 6.27 13.88 10.92
N SER A 399 6.15 13.61 9.61
CA SER A 399 5.94 14.64 8.60
C SER A 399 4.97 14.13 7.53
N ILE A 400 3.86 14.84 7.34
CA ILE A 400 2.76 14.48 6.47
C ILE A 400 2.35 15.70 5.63
N SER A 401 2.32 15.55 4.32
CA SER A 401 1.87 16.62 3.43
C SER A 401 0.35 16.69 3.33
N GLU A 402 -0.35 15.54 3.29
CA GLU A 402 -1.81 15.56 3.15
C GLU A 402 -2.44 14.27 3.68
N ILE A 403 -3.63 14.39 4.26
CA ILE A 403 -4.51 13.29 4.64
C ILE A 403 -5.86 13.50 3.97
N ASP A 404 -6.35 12.49 3.25
CA ASP A 404 -7.69 12.45 2.68
C ASP A 404 -8.47 11.28 3.25
N ILE A 405 -9.76 11.43 3.47
CA ILE A 405 -10.66 10.37 3.98
C ILE A 405 -11.54 9.89 2.84
N LEU A 406 -11.67 8.58 2.69
CA LEU A 406 -12.44 7.92 1.66
C LEU A 406 -13.77 7.41 2.24
N GLN A 407 -14.86 7.69 1.55
CA GLN A 407 -16.20 7.21 1.92
C GLN A 407 -16.46 5.78 1.45
N GLU A 408 -15.72 5.34 0.43
CA GLU A 408 -15.89 4.02 -0.16
C GLU A 408 -14.53 3.33 -0.33
N ALA A 409 -14.48 2.03 -0.07
CA ALA A 409 -13.35 1.19 -0.45
C ALA A 409 -13.46 0.83 -1.95
N PRO A 410 -12.35 0.49 -2.63
CA PRO A 410 -12.40 0.06 -4.01
C PRO A 410 -13.11 -1.29 -4.16
N ASP A 411 -13.66 -1.58 -5.34
CA ASP A 411 -14.29 -2.87 -5.65
C ASP A 411 -13.39 -4.08 -5.41
N SER A 412 -12.07 -3.87 -5.42
CA SER A 412 -11.07 -4.89 -5.11
C SER A 412 -10.81 -5.10 -3.62
N PHE A 413 -11.52 -4.37 -2.74
CA PHE A 413 -11.37 -4.53 -1.29
C PHE A 413 -11.81 -5.92 -0.85
N ALA A 414 -10.85 -6.69 -0.38
CA ALA A 414 -11.03 -8.05 0.11
C ALA A 414 -10.00 -8.33 1.23
N PRO A 415 -10.23 -7.77 2.43
CA PRO A 415 -9.27 -7.89 3.52
C PRO A 415 -9.12 -9.34 3.99
N ALA A 416 -7.96 -9.64 4.56
CA ALA A 416 -7.67 -10.96 5.10
C ALA A 416 -8.63 -11.31 6.24
N SER A 417 -9.02 -12.58 6.34
CA SER A 417 -9.79 -13.05 7.50
C SER A 417 -8.90 -13.10 8.74
N VAL A 418 -9.37 -12.50 9.84
CA VAL A 418 -8.69 -12.50 11.15
C VAL A 418 -9.56 -13.22 12.17
N ASN A 419 -8.96 -14.17 12.88
CA ASN A 419 -9.64 -14.98 13.89
C ASN A 419 -8.99 -14.80 15.26
N GLY A 420 -9.81 -14.79 16.31
CA GLY A 420 -9.37 -14.65 17.70
C GLY A 420 -9.45 -15.93 18.49
N SER A 421 -8.50 -16.11 19.41
CA SER A 421 -8.53 -17.12 20.45
C SER A 421 -7.87 -16.59 21.71
N TRP A 422 -8.23 -17.12 22.87
CA TRP A 422 -7.62 -16.76 24.14
C TRP A 422 -7.39 -17.99 25.03
N ARG A 423 -6.50 -17.89 25.99
CA ARG A 423 -6.21 -18.96 26.94
C ARG A 423 -6.00 -18.44 28.36
N LEU A 424 -6.24 -19.29 29.35
CA LEU A 424 -5.93 -19.07 30.75
C LEU A 424 -4.60 -19.76 31.09
N GLY A 425 -3.58 -18.98 31.46
CA GLY A 425 -2.25 -19.53 31.72
C GLY A 425 -1.78 -20.41 30.57
N GLU A 426 -1.46 -21.67 30.87
CA GLU A 426 -1.02 -22.67 29.89
C GLU A 426 -2.16 -23.62 29.42
N SER A 427 -3.43 -23.24 29.60
CA SER A 427 -4.56 -24.05 29.15
C SER A 427 -4.67 -24.11 27.60
N SER A 428 -5.48 -25.05 27.12
CA SER A 428 -5.89 -25.08 25.70
C SER A 428 -6.66 -23.82 25.34
N PRO A 429 -6.55 -23.34 24.09
CA PRO A 429 -7.20 -22.11 23.67
C PRO A 429 -8.73 -22.25 23.57
N PHE A 430 -9.42 -21.16 23.86
CA PHE A 430 -10.84 -20.97 23.60
C PHE A 430 -11.00 -20.17 22.30
N TYR A 431 -11.76 -20.66 21.35
CA TYR A 431 -11.95 -20.07 20.02
C TYR A 431 -13.18 -19.15 19.99
N ASN A 432 -13.15 -18.11 20.82
CA ASN A 432 -14.10 -17.00 20.81
C ASN A 432 -13.39 -15.72 21.26
N THR A 433 -14.06 -14.58 21.21
CA THR A 433 -13.49 -13.26 21.48
C THR A 433 -14.05 -12.58 22.73
N ASN A 434 -14.77 -13.33 23.60
CA ASN A 434 -15.37 -12.79 24.81
C ASN A 434 -14.83 -13.49 26.08
N PRO A 435 -13.54 -13.29 26.43
CA PRO A 435 -12.96 -13.86 27.63
C PRO A 435 -13.63 -13.30 28.89
N THR A 436 -14.26 -14.18 29.67
CA THR A 436 -14.79 -13.87 31.00
C THR A 436 -14.00 -14.66 32.03
N VAL A 437 -13.17 -13.96 32.80
CA VAL A 437 -12.17 -14.60 33.68
C VAL A 437 -12.30 -14.13 35.14
N ARG A 438 -11.62 -14.78 36.06
CA ARG A 438 -11.53 -14.34 37.46
C ARG A 438 -10.42 -13.30 37.62
N LYS A 439 -10.57 -12.38 38.58
CA LYS A 439 -9.46 -11.52 39.03
C LYS A 439 -8.22 -12.33 39.34
N ARG A 440 -7.04 -11.79 39.06
CA ARG A 440 -5.72 -12.40 39.22
C ARG A 440 -5.44 -13.59 38.29
N SER A 441 -6.32 -13.90 37.34
CA SER A 441 -6.00 -14.84 36.26
C SER A 441 -4.93 -14.27 35.34
N THR A 442 -4.16 -15.13 34.70
CA THR A 442 -3.32 -14.78 33.56
C THR A 442 -4.08 -15.12 32.27
N VAL A 443 -4.24 -14.16 31.38
CA VAL A 443 -4.94 -14.31 30.10
C VAL A 443 -3.98 -13.99 28.97
N THR A 444 -3.99 -14.80 27.93
CA THR A 444 -3.31 -14.48 26.67
C THR A 444 -4.36 -14.40 25.58
N LEU A 445 -4.45 -13.26 24.89
CA LEU A 445 -5.27 -13.02 23.71
C LEU A 445 -4.38 -13.24 22.48
N THR A 446 -4.87 -13.93 21.47
CA THR A 446 -4.09 -14.23 20.26
C THR A 446 -4.96 -14.07 19.04
N ALA A 447 -4.53 -13.22 18.09
CA ALA A 447 -5.13 -13.09 16.78
C ALA A 447 -4.32 -13.86 15.72
N LYS A 448 -4.98 -14.43 14.72
CA LYS A 448 -4.37 -15.20 13.64
C LYS A 448 -5.04 -14.93 12.31
N THR A 449 -4.25 -15.00 11.25
CA THR A 449 -4.71 -14.99 9.86
C THR A 449 -4.03 -16.10 9.08
N GLY A 450 -4.65 -16.56 7.99
CA GLY A 450 -4.03 -17.45 7.00
C GLY A 450 -3.18 -16.70 5.98
N SER A 451 -3.21 -15.37 5.97
CA SER A 451 -2.45 -14.53 5.04
C SER A 451 -1.03 -14.27 5.53
N SER A 452 -0.12 -13.98 4.61
CA SER A 452 1.28 -13.64 4.87
C SER A 452 1.65 -12.32 4.19
N GLY A 453 2.77 -11.72 4.61
CA GLY A 453 3.31 -10.50 3.99
C GLY A 453 2.66 -9.19 4.47
N GLY A 454 1.82 -9.25 5.50
CA GLY A 454 1.26 -8.07 6.17
C GLY A 454 1.89 -7.80 7.54
N SER A 455 1.33 -6.85 8.25
CA SER A 455 1.75 -6.43 9.59
C SER A 455 0.60 -6.43 10.58
N TRP A 456 0.94 -6.57 11.86
CA TRP A 456 -0.02 -6.54 12.95
C TRP A 456 0.07 -5.23 13.73
N ALA A 457 -1.09 -4.76 14.19
CA ALA A 457 -1.19 -3.69 15.17
C ALA A 457 -2.13 -4.10 16.30
N PHE A 458 -1.94 -3.49 17.46
CA PHE A 458 -2.68 -3.75 18.69
C PHE A 458 -3.12 -2.44 19.32
N TYR A 459 -4.36 -2.42 19.81
CA TYR A 459 -4.92 -1.30 20.56
C TYR A 459 -5.65 -1.81 21.81
N GLY A 460 -5.23 -1.37 22.97
CA GLY A 460 -5.79 -1.72 24.27
C GLY A 460 -6.84 -0.73 24.79
N PRO A 461 -7.64 -1.11 25.79
CA PRO A 461 -8.72 -0.29 26.33
C PRO A 461 -8.26 0.99 27.04
N ASP A 462 -7.01 1.05 27.48
CA ASP A 462 -6.35 2.20 28.11
C ASP A 462 -5.60 3.09 27.11
N GLY A 463 -5.70 2.77 25.80
CA GLY A 463 -5.00 3.46 24.74
C GLY A 463 -3.59 2.94 24.48
N GLU A 464 -3.18 1.80 25.06
CA GLU A 464 -1.92 1.13 24.74
C GLU A 464 -1.92 0.70 23.27
N MET A 465 -0.80 0.93 22.59
CA MET A 465 -0.62 0.61 21.17
C MET A 465 0.68 -0.16 20.94
N GLY A 466 0.67 -1.07 19.97
CA GLY A 466 1.86 -1.88 19.65
C GLY A 466 1.73 -2.66 18.36
N HIS A 467 2.79 -3.41 18.03
CA HIS A 467 2.88 -4.30 16.87
C HIS A 467 2.92 -5.76 17.33
N THR A 468 1.77 -6.32 17.62
CA THR A 468 1.68 -7.72 18.07
C THR A 468 0.37 -8.34 17.66
N ASN A 469 0.38 -9.66 17.49
CA ASN A 469 -0.81 -10.49 17.36
C ASN A 469 -1.11 -11.32 18.61
N GLU A 470 -0.34 -11.12 19.67
CA GLU A 470 -0.56 -11.77 20.95
C GLU A 470 -0.34 -10.76 22.08
N TYR A 471 -1.25 -10.73 23.07
CA TYR A 471 -1.16 -9.86 24.21
C TYR A 471 -1.46 -10.64 25.49
N ARG A 472 -0.54 -10.58 26.45
CA ARG A 472 -0.62 -11.29 27.72
C ARG A 472 -0.91 -10.32 28.86
N ILE A 473 -1.92 -10.64 29.64
CA ILE A 473 -2.32 -9.89 30.83
C ILE A 473 -2.07 -10.77 32.04
N ASP A 474 -1.11 -10.39 32.86
CA ASP A 474 -0.83 -11.07 34.13
C ASP A 474 -1.66 -10.44 35.26
N LYS A 475 -2.31 -11.29 36.06
CA LYS A 475 -3.10 -10.86 37.22
C LYS A 475 -4.21 -9.87 36.87
N VAL A 476 -5.09 -10.25 35.94
CA VAL A 476 -6.24 -9.44 35.50
C VAL A 476 -6.91 -8.71 36.64
N SER A 477 -7.10 -7.41 36.50
CA SER A 477 -7.79 -6.49 37.43
C SER A 477 -8.92 -5.75 36.74
N ASP A 478 -9.68 -4.94 37.45
CA ASP A 478 -10.77 -4.11 36.88
C ASP A 478 -10.25 -3.14 35.81
N GLU A 479 -9.00 -2.68 35.91
CA GLU A 479 -8.35 -1.81 34.94
C GLU A 479 -8.09 -2.47 33.58
N ASN A 480 -8.09 -3.82 33.56
CA ASN A 480 -7.90 -4.56 32.31
C ASN A 480 -9.22 -4.89 31.59
N VAL A 481 -10.37 -4.52 32.17
CA VAL A 481 -11.66 -4.77 31.52
C VAL A 481 -11.85 -3.82 30.34
N GLY A 482 -12.22 -4.36 29.18
CA GLY A 482 -12.45 -3.56 28.01
C GLY A 482 -12.22 -4.30 26.69
N VAL A 483 -12.14 -3.53 25.63
CA VAL A 483 -11.91 -4.04 24.27
C VAL A 483 -10.44 -4.01 23.92
N TYR A 484 -9.93 -5.15 23.44
CA TYR A 484 -8.57 -5.30 22.91
C TYR A 484 -8.69 -5.59 21.42
N THR A 485 -8.24 -4.68 20.58
CA THR A 485 -8.33 -4.76 19.13
C THR A 485 -7.00 -5.21 18.55
N PHE A 486 -7.03 -6.27 17.75
CA PHE A 486 -5.90 -6.68 16.91
C PHE A 486 -6.24 -6.47 15.45
N ILE A 487 -5.37 -5.79 14.73
CA ILE A 487 -5.55 -5.42 13.34
C ILE A 487 -4.44 -6.09 12.52
N TYR A 488 -4.82 -6.72 11.42
CA TYR A 488 -3.91 -7.19 10.39
C TYR A 488 -4.10 -6.35 9.15
N SER A 489 -3.05 -5.69 8.70
CA SER A 489 -3.02 -4.98 7.42
C SER A 489 -2.14 -5.75 6.45
N ASP A 490 -2.70 -6.11 5.31
CA ASP A 490 -1.99 -6.88 4.27
C ASP A 490 -1.02 -6.00 3.47
N GLN A 491 -0.32 -6.59 2.51
CA GLN A 491 0.61 -5.89 1.63
C GLN A 491 -0.05 -4.86 0.70
N TYR A 492 -1.38 -4.85 0.59
CA TYR A 492 -2.17 -3.90 -0.18
C TYR A 492 -2.82 -2.83 0.72
N CYS A 493 -2.40 -2.76 1.98
CA CYS A 493 -2.94 -1.86 3.01
C CYS A 493 -4.46 -2.04 3.24
N GLN A 494 -4.96 -3.28 3.11
CA GLN A 494 -6.32 -3.64 3.45
C GLN A 494 -6.32 -4.18 4.88
N SER A 495 -7.08 -3.53 5.75
CA SER A 495 -7.09 -3.85 7.18
C SER A 495 -8.32 -4.67 7.56
N ALA A 496 -8.08 -5.72 8.35
CA ALA A 496 -9.10 -6.48 9.06
C ALA A 496 -8.76 -6.55 10.53
N LYS A 497 -9.78 -6.61 11.39
CA LYS A 497 -9.58 -6.62 12.84
C LYS A 497 -10.34 -7.74 13.52
N VAL A 498 -9.92 -8.04 14.75
CA VAL A 498 -10.68 -8.82 15.71
C VAL A 498 -10.64 -8.13 17.06
N ASP A 499 -11.81 -7.98 17.66
CA ASP A 499 -11.99 -7.36 18.96
C ASP A 499 -12.23 -8.43 20.02
N PHE A 500 -11.49 -8.35 21.13
CA PHE A 500 -11.71 -9.17 22.31
C PHE A 500 -12.36 -8.32 23.41
N GLN A 501 -13.55 -8.73 23.88
CA GLN A 501 -14.20 -8.10 25.01
C GLN A 501 -13.81 -8.85 26.29
N LEU A 502 -12.78 -8.35 26.99
CA LEU A 502 -12.38 -8.91 28.28
C LEU A 502 -13.32 -8.44 29.40
N SER A 503 -13.84 -9.38 30.14
CA SER A 503 -14.66 -9.12 31.32
C SER A 503 -14.22 -9.97 32.52
N ILE A 504 -14.51 -9.49 33.72
CA ILE A 504 -14.24 -10.22 34.96
C ILE A 504 -15.53 -10.87 35.43
N ARG A 505 -15.44 -12.16 35.68
CA ARG A 505 -16.52 -12.87 36.36
C ARG A 505 -16.60 -12.34 37.78
N GLY A 506 -17.76 -11.74 38.14
CA GLY A 506 -18.05 -11.35 39.52
C GLY A 506 -17.81 -12.50 40.50
N THR A 507 -17.07 -12.22 41.54
CA THR A 507 -16.88 -13.17 42.68
C THR A 507 -18.07 -13.10 43.61
N ASP A 508 -18.91 -12.11 43.45
CA ASP A 508 -20.11 -11.93 44.24
C ASP A 508 -21.21 -12.79 43.64
N VAL A 509 -21.51 -13.91 44.33
CA VAL A 509 -22.87 -14.36 44.43
C VAL A 509 -23.59 -13.21 45.14
N GLU A 510 -24.05 -12.18 44.40
CA GLU A 510 -25.18 -11.44 44.91
C GLU A 510 -26.27 -12.49 45.12
N SER A 511 -26.49 -12.83 46.35
CA SER A 511 -27.76 -13.40 46.78
C SER A 511 -28.78 -12.30 46.42
N VAL A 512 -29.32 -12.35 45.21
CA VAL A 512 -30.58 -11.71 44.96
C VAL A 512 -31.51 -12.46 45.90
N GLU A 513 -31.72 -11.93 47.12
CA GLU A 513 -32.93 -12.14 47.86
C GLU A 513 -34.06 -11.56 47.00
N SER A 514 -34.40 -12.33 45.93
CA SER A 514 -35.67 -12.10 45.26
C SER A 514 -36.70 -12.45 46.31
N GLY A 515 -37.49 -11.47 46.76
CA GLY A 515 -38.66 -11.71 47.56
C GLY A 515 -39.74 -12.50 46.81
N LEU A 516 -39.36 -13.29 45.85
CA LEU A 516 -40.19 -14.17 45.05
C LEU A 516 -40.35 -15.51 45.81
N ALA A 517 -41.57 -15.93 45.98
CA ALA A 517 -41.88 -17.19 46.61
C ALA A 517 -41.27 -18.35 45.80
N VAL A 518 -40.53 -19.21 46.49
CA VAL A 518 -40.04 -20.47 45.91
C VAL A 518 -41.23 -21.40 45.72
N VAL A 519 -41.43 -21.85 44.47
CA VAL A 519 -42.52 -22.76 44.11
C VAL A 519 -42.08 -24.21 44.14
N ASP A 520 -40.85 -24.47 43.73
CA ASP A 520 -40.31 -25.83 43.70
C ASP A 520 -38.76 -25.81 43.82
N THR A 521 -38.19 -26.85 44.47
CA THR A 521 -36.75 -27.04 44.59
C THR A 521 -36.42 -28.49 44.28
N LYS A 522 -35.59 -28.71 43.24
CA LYS A 522 -35.12 -30.03 42.86
C LYS A 522 -33.62 -30.16 43.06
N TYR A 523 -33.21 -31.36 43.49
CA TYR A 523 -31.82 -31.68 43.73
C TYR A 523 -31.31 -32.70 42.72
N TYR A 524 -30.10 -32.53 42.27
CA TYR A 524 -29.45 -33.43 41.31
C TYR A 524 -28.05 -33.78 41.81
N THR A 525 -27.63 -35.02 41.60
CA THR A 525 -26.23 -35.40 41.80
C THR A 525 -25.35 -34.68 40.75
N LEU A 526 -24.02 -34.71 40.95
CA LEU A 526 -23.09 -34.18 39.95
C LEU A 526 -23.13 -34.91 38.61
N GLN A 527 -23.72 -36.13 38.59
CA GLN A 527 -23.97 -36.94 37.40
C GLN A 527 -25.31 -36.62 36.73
N GLY A 528 -26.08 -35.65 37.28
CA GLY A 528 -27.34 -35.18 36.68
C GLY A 528 -28.57 -36.04 37.08
N MET A 529 -28.48 -36.97 38.02
CA MET A 529 -29.63 -37.74 38.53
C MET A 529 -30.41 -36.92 39.53
N GLU A 530 -31.74 -36.80 39.34
CA GLU A 530 -32.65 -36.16 40.26
C GLU A 530 -32.79 -37.01 41.50
N VAL A 531 -32.70 -36.38 42.68
CA VAL A 531 -32.91 -37.00 43.98
C VAL A 531 -33.99 -36.22 44.72
N SER A 532 -34.86 -36.95 45.45
CA SER A 532 -35.99 -36.31 46.15
C SER A 532 -35.55 -35.45 47.32
N GLU A 533 -34.45 -35.83 48.01
CA GLU A 533 -33.78 -35.08 49.06
C GLU A 533 -32.29 -35.41 49.05
N PRO A 534 -31.41 -34.51 49.56
CA PRO A 534 -29.98 -34.79 49.71
C PRO A 534 -29.77 -35.98 50.66
N LEU A 535 -29.14 -37.04 50.18
CA LEU A 535 -28.90 -38.27 50.94
C LEU A 535 -27.53 -38.26 51.68
N GLY A 536 -27.20 -37.11 52.31
CA GLY A 536 -25.98 -36.94 53.09
C GLY A 536 -25.11 -35.80 52.62
N LYS A 537 -24.01 -35.58 53.34
CA LYS A 537 -23.08 -34.45 53.03
C LYS A 537 -22.43 -34.65 51.69
N GLY A 538 -22.67 -33.68 50.80
CA GLY A 538 -22.17 -33.72 49.43
C GLY A 538 -22.47 -32.48 48.61
N ILE A 539 -21.89 -32.42 47.41
CA ILE A 539 -22.15 -31.33 46.46
C ILE A 539 -23.29 -31.74 45.52
N TYR A 540 -24.35 -30.97 45.52
CA TYR A 540 -25.53 -31.16 44.68
C TYR A 540 -25.74 -29.99 43.75
N VAL A 541 -26.36 -30.22 42.61
CA VAL A 541 -26.91 -29.17 41.76
C VAL A 541 -28.34 -28.93 42.21
N VAL A 542 -28.62 -27.74 42.71
CA VAL A 542 -29.94 -27.33 43.19
C VAL A 542 -30.60 -26.46 42.15
N LYS A 543 -31.79 -26.87 41.69
CA LYS A 543 -32.64 -26.13 40.79
C LYS A 543 -33.84 -25.56 41.56
N THR A 544 -33.91 -24.25 41.72
CA THR A 544 -34.99 -23.55 42.40
C THR A 544 -35.85 -22.84 41.35
N CYS A 545 -37.17 -23.09 41.38
CA CYS A 545 -38.18 -22.43 40.55
C CYS A 545 -38.92 -21.42 41.38
N TYR A 546 -39.16 -20.23 40.83
CA TYR A 546 -39.85 -19.14 41.50
C TYR A 546 -41.25 -18.89 40.89
N GLY A 547 -42.11 -18.19 41.62
CA GLY A 547 -43.49 -17.94 41.24
C GLY A 547 -43.70 -17.09 39.99
N ASP A 548 -42.67 -16.41 39.53
CA ASP A 548 -42.67 -15.65 38.28
C ASP A 548 -42.22 -16.48 37.05
N GLY A 549 -41.97 -17.79 37.26
CA GLY A 549 -41.50 -18.69 36.22
C GLY A 549 -39.98 -18.67 36.02
N SER A 550 -39.22 -17.84 36.73
CA SER A 550 -37.74 -17.85 36.67
C SER A 550 -37.17 -19.08 37.37
N VAL A 551 -36.00 -19.51 36.95
CA VAL A 551 -35.31 -20.71 37.44
C VAL A 551 -33.89 -20.36 37.81
N LYS A 552 -33.45 -20.68 39.04
CA LYS A 552 -32.06 -20.59 39.49
C LYS A 552 -31.48 -21.99 39.56
N VAL A 553 -30.28 -22.17 39.03
CA VAL A 553 -29.53 -23.44 39.15
C VAL A 553 -28.16 -23.13 39.77
N GLU A 554 -27.85 -23.78 40.88
CA GLU A 554 -26.59 -23.54 41.59
C GLU A 554 -26.00 -24.86 42.14
N LYS A 555 -24.68 -24.93 42.31
CA LYS A 555 -24.02 -26.02 43.03
C LYS A 555 -23.95 -25.64 44.51
N LYS A 556 -24.51 -26.50 45.39
CA LYS A 556 -24.48 -26.30 46.83
C LYS A 556 -23.82 -27.49 47.52
N LEU A 557 -23.01 -27.21 48.52
CA LEU A 557 -22.60 -28.19 49.50
C LEU A 557 -23.74 -28.25 50.53
N LEU A 558 -24.36 -29.41 50.64
CA LEU A 558 -25.40 -29.69 51.63
C LEU A 558 -24.84 -30.65 52.66
N ASP A 559 -25.12 -30.44 53.94
CA ASP A 559 -24.64 -31.21 55.07
C ASP A 559 -25.48 -32.43 55.36
#